data_0603c5aa53b28ff4cc2296a14a434237
#
_entry.id   0603c5aa53b28ff4cc2296a14a434237
#
_cell.length_a   1.000
_cell.length_b   1.000
_cell.length_c   1.000
_cell.angle_alpha   90.00
_cell.angle_beta   90.00
_cell.angle_gamma   90.00
#
_symmetry.space_group_name_H-M   'P 1'
#
loop_
_entity.id
_entity.type
_entity.pdbx_description
1 polymer ?
#
loop_
_entity_poly.entity_id
_entity_poly.type
_entity_poly.pdbx_seq_one_letter_code
_entity_poly.pdbx_strand_id
1 'polypeptide(L)'
;MQAEGAGWRLAVDPSRDGYQALIGGEGWAIELSLEELASLSALCVRLQEQHLAIADQLMAEEAIEIALEQGPWWLELSGDRERWGLRFVLSSPNGRGAEGMWQPPAS
;
A
#
# COMPACT_ATOMS: atom_id res chain seq x y z
N MET A 1 11.09 -14.65 -1.80
CA MET A 1 10.55 -14.21 -0.50
C MET A 1 9.05 -14.09 -0.59
N GLN A 2 8.34 -14.60 0.37
CA GLN A 2 6.89 -14.49 0.45
C GLN A 2 6.49 -14.06 1.85
N ALA A 3 5.48 -13.19 1.95
CA ALA A 3 4.91 -12.75 3.20
C ALA A 3 3.41 -12.56 3.02
N GLU A 4 2.65 -12.85 4.04
CA GLU A 4 1.21 -12.65 4.00
C GLU A 4 0.64 -12.42 5.40
N GLY A 5 -0.52 -11.80 5.43
CA GLY A 5 -1.28 -11.57 6.64
C GLY A 5 -2.76 -11.58 6.33
N ALA A 6 -3.58 -11.11 7.26
CA ALA A 6 -5.02 -11.05 7.04
C ALA A 6 -5.34 -10.03 5.95
N GLY A 7 -5.79 -10.54 4.78
CA GLY A 7 -6.22 -9.68 3.67
C GLY A 7 -5.10 -9.07 2.83
N TRP A 8 -3.85 -9.49 3.02
CA TRP A 8 -2.75 -9.01 2.17
C TRP A 8 -1.70 -10.09 1.93
N ARG A 9 -0.96 -9.94 0.83
CA ARG A 9 0.16 -10.81 0.53
C ARG A 9 1.20 -10.10 -0.34
N LEU A 10 2.44 -10.56 -0.22
CA LEU A 10 3.59 -10.06 -0.97
C LEU A 10 4.45 -11.24 -1.38
N ALA A 11 4.88 -11.27 -2.63
CA ALA A 11 5.86 -12.24 -3.12
C ALA A 11 6.90 -11.53 -3.97
N VAL A 12 8.16 -11.92 -3.80
CA VAL A 12 9.27 -11.39 -4.60
C VAL A 12 10.12 -12.56 -5.09
N ASP A 13 10.32 -12.63 -6.39
CA ASP A 13 11.20 -13.62 -7.02
C ASP A 13 12.11 -12.90 -8.01
N PRO A 14 13.36 -12.59 -7.60
CA PRO A 14 14.29 -11.84 -8.45
C PRO A 14 14.69 -12.58 -9.73
N SER A 15 14.45 -13.88 -9.81
CA SER A 15 14.80 -14.67 -10.99
C SER A 15 13.79 -14.54 -12.13
N ARG A 16 12.62 -13.95 -11.88
CA ARG A 16 11.59 -13.79 -12.91
C ARG A 16 11.94 -12.66 -13.87
N ASP A 17 11.62 -12.87 -15.15
CA ASP A 17 11.75 -11.83 -16.16
C ASP A 17 10.54 -10.88 -16.06
N GLY A 18 10.77 -9.61 -16.31
CA GLY A 18 9.71 -8.58 -16.32
C GLY A 18 9.33 -8.11 -14.93
N TYR A 19 8.30 -8.72 -14.35
CA TYR A 19 7.79 -8.31 -13.05
C TYR A 19 8.18 -9.32 -11.98
N GLN A 20 9.07 -8.93 -11.09
CA GLN A 20 9.65 -9.79 -10.06
C GLN A 20 8.86 -9.81 -8.76
N ALA A 21 7.89 -8.93 -8.60
CA ALA A 21 7.11 -8.82 -7.38
C ALA A 21 5.63 -8.97 -7.66
N LEU A 22 4.90 -9.37 -6.63
CA LEU A 22 3.46 -9.46 -6.66
C LEU A 22 2.92 -8.97 -5.34
N ILE A 23 1.94 -8.07 -5.40
CA ILE A 23 1.18 -7.66 -4.22
C ILE A 23 -0.27 -8.10 -4.40
N GLY A 24 -0.92 -8.42 -3.31
CA GLY A 24 -2.31 -8.84 -3.35
C GLY A 24 -3.09 -8.45 -2.13
N GLY A 25 -4.38 -8.37 -2.32
CA GLY A 25 -5.37 -8.17 -1.28
C GLY A 25 -6.43 -9.26 -1.38
N GLU A 26 -7.57 -9.02 -0.77
CA GLU A 26 -8.67 -9.95 -0.83
C GLU A 26 -9.32 -9.89 -2.22
N GLY A 27 -9.21 -10.99 -2.95
CA GLY A 27 -9.83 -11.11 -4.27
C GLY A 27 -9.07 -10.49 -5.43
N TRP A 28 -7.83 -9.98 -5.21
CA TRP A 28 -7.05 -9.37 -6.28
C TRP A 28 -5.55 -9.54 -6.05
N ALA A 29 -4.79 -9.43 -7.14
CA ALA A 29 -3.33 -9.38 -7.10
C ALA A 29 -2.82 -8.66 -8.34
N ILE A 30 -1.69 -7.97 -8.22
CA ILE A 30 -1.00 -7.35 -9.35
C ILE A 30 0.49 -7.61 -9.29
N GLU A 31 1.10 -7.71 -10.46
CA GLU A 31 2.55 -7.86 -10.59
C GLU A 31 3.21 -6.48 -10.68
N LEU A 32 4.37 -6.35 -10.03
CA LEU A 32 5.14 -5.11 -9.99
C LEU A 32 6.59 -5.36 -10.38
N SER A 33 7.22 -4.35 -10.98
CA SER A 33 8.66 -4.35 -11.09
C SER A 33 9.27 -4.09 -9.70
N LEU A 34 10.57 -4.38 -9.55
CA LEU A 34 11.25 -4.09 -8.29
C LEU A 34 11.29 -2.60 -8.01
N GLU A 35 11.39 -1.75 -9.04
CA GLU A 35 11.34 -0.29 -8.87
C GLU A 35 9.97 0.18 -8.36
N GLU A 36 8.91 -0.37 -8.92
CA GLU A 36 7.55 -0.06 -8.47
C GLU A 36 7.35 -0.48 -7.02
N LEU A 37 7.83 -1.67 -6.66
CA LEU A 37 7.73 -2.15 -5.29
C LEU A 37 8.53 -1.27 -4.33
N ALA A 38 9.74 -0.86 -4.70
CA ALA A 38 10.57 0.00 -3.87
C ALA A 38 9.90 1.36 -3.62
N SER A 39 9.30 1.97 -4.65
CA SER A 39 8.56 3.22 -4.50
C SER A 39 7.35 3.07 -3.61
N LEU A 40 6.60 1.99 -3.77
CA LEU A 40 5.44 1.72 -2.92
C LEU A 40 5.86 1.52 -1.47
N SER A 41 6.92 0.76 -1.23
CA SER A 41 7.44 0.52 0.11
C SER A 41 7.85 1.82 0.80
N ALA A 42 8.56 2.69 0.09
CA ALA A 42 8.96 4.00 0.63
C ALA A 42 7.74 4.86 0.96
N LEU A 43 6.73 4.84 0.10
CA LEU A 43 5.50 5.59 0.33
C LEU A 43 4.72 5.06 1.54
N CYS A 44 4.68 3.74 1.71
CA CYS A 44 4.04 3.12 2.87
C CYS A 44 4.73 3.54 4.17
N VAL A 45 6.06 3.60 4.19
CA VAL A 45 6.80 4.06 5.37
C VAL A 45 6.44 5.50 5.71
N ARG A 46 6.40 6.39 4.70
CA ARG A 46 6.00 7.79 4.91
C ARG A 46 4.59 7.90 5.45
N LEU A 47 3.68 7.12 4.92
CA LEU A 47 2.28 7.12 5.34
C LEU A 47 2.15 6.65 6.78
N GLN A 48 2.87 5.59 7.15
CA GLN A 48 2.90 5.08 8.51
C GLN A 48 3.44 6.11 9.50
N GLU A 49 4.50 6.82 9.13
CA GLU A 49 5.06 7.89 9.96
C GLU A 49 4.05 9.00 10.21
N GLN A 50 3.31 9.41 9.18
CA GLN A 50 2.28 10.43 9.34
C GLN A 50 1.12 9.96 10.19
N HIS A 51 0.70 8.70 10.01
CA HIS A 51 -0.36 8.13 10.82
C HIS A 51 0.03 8.10 12.30
N LEU A 52 1.25 7.66 12.60
CA LEU A 52 1.74 7.62 13.99
C LEU A 52 1.84 9.02 14.59
N ALA A 53 2.24 10.01 13.79
CA ALA A 53 2.39 11.38 14.28
C ALA A 53 1.06 12.01 14.71
N ILE A 54 -0.04 11.66 14.06
CA ILE A 54 -1.35 12.24 14.38
C ILE A 54 -2.21 11.35 15.28
N ALA A 55 -1.96 10.04 15.30
CA ALA A 55 -2.81 9.08 16.03
C ALA A 55 -2.89 9.38 17.52
N ASP A 56 -1.78 9.81 18.12
CA ASP A 56 -1.72 10.13 19.55
C ASP A 56 -2.56 11.36 19.93
N GLN A 57 -2.91 12.19 18.96
CA GLN A 57 -3.67 13.42 19.17
C GLN A 57 -5.15 13.24 18.90
N LEU A 58 -5.55 12.07 18.42
CA LEU A 58 -6.92 11.80 18.03
C LEU A 58 -7.65 10.97 19.08
N MET A 59 -8.94 11.24 19.24
CA MET A 59 -9.81 10.35 19.97
C MET A 59 -10.03 9.08 19.15
N ALA A 60 -10.34 7.98 19.81
CA ALA A 60 -10.43 6.67 19.15
C ALA A 60 -11.40 6.62 17.97
N GLU A 61 -12.42 7.45 18.00
CA GLU A 61 -13.49 7.46 16.98
C GLU A 61 -13.30 8.51 15.89
N GLU A 62 -12.25 9.35 16.00
CA GLU A 62 -12.02 10.36 14.99
C GLU A 62 -11.52 9.73 13.69
N ALA A 63 -12.09 10.20 12.57
CA ALA A 63 -11.69 9.75 11.26
C ALA A 63 -10.31 10.30 10.89
N ILE A 64 -9.52 9.44 10.28
CA ILE A 64 -8.21 9.80 9.73
C ILE A 64 -8.28 9.60 8.22
N GLU A 65 -7.75 10.56 7.48
CA GLU A 65 -7.62 10.45 6.04
C GLU A 65 -6.30 11.10 5.63
N ILE A 66 -5.40 10.29 5.08
CA ILE A 66 -4.07 10.73 4.65
C ILE A 66 -3.84 10.23 3.24
N ALA A 67 -3.50 11.12 2.32
CA ALA A 67 -3.15 10.75 0.97
C ALA A 67 -1.77 11.29 0.61
N LEU A 68 -0.95 10.45 0.00
CA LEU A 68 0.42 10.78 -0.43
C LEU A 68 0.65 10.27 -1.84
N GLU A 69 1.56 10.95 -2.54
CA GLU A 69 2.02 10.52 -3.85
C GLU A 69 3.54 10.38 -3.85
N GLN A 70 4.03 9.38 -4.57
CA GLN A 70 5.46 9.21 -4.81
C GLN A 70 5.67 8.35 -6.05
N GLY A 71 6.41 8.88 -7.03
CA GLY A 71 6.64 8.17 -8.27
C GLY A 71 5.32 7.83 -8.97
N PRO A 72 5.12 6.56 -9.37
CA PRO A 72 3.89 6.16 -10.06
C PRO A 72 2.71 5.92 -9.12
N TRP A 73 2.88 6.11 -7.80
CA TRP A 73 1.89 5.72 -6.81
C TRP A 73 1.15 6.89 -6.19
N TRP A 74 -0.14 6.71 -6.00
CA TRP A 74 -0.98 7.47 -5.08
C TRP A 74 -1.50 6.48 -4.04
N LEU A 75 -1.45 6.85 -2.77
CA LEU A 75 -1.83 5.97 -1.67
C LEU A 75 -2.62 6.76 -0.65
N GLU A 76 -3.76 6.21 -0.23
CA GLU A 76 -4.63 6.83 0.76
C GLU A 76 -4.89 5.86 1.91
N LEU A 77 -4.67 6.36 3.13
CA LEU A 77 -5.07 5.68 4.35
C LEU A 77 -6.36 6.33 4.84
N SER A 78 -7.37 5.53 5.15
CA SER A 78 -8.63 6.03 5.71
C SER A 78 -9.15 5.09 6.78
N GLY A 79 -9.81 5.65 7.78
CA GLY A 79 -10.33 4.91 8.91
C GLY A 79 -10.21 5.70 10.19
N ASP A 80 -9.86 5.03 11.28
CA ASP A 80 -9.55 5.67 12.55
C ASP A 80 -8.16 5.23 13.02
N ARG A 81 -7.74 5.64 14.21
CA ARG A 81 -6.38 5.35 14.68
C ARG A 81 -6.10 3.87 14.93
N GLU A 82 -7.13 3.06 15.08
CA GLU A 82 -6.99 1.62 15.39
C GLU A 82 -7.32 0.73 14.21
N ARG A 83 -8.28 1.14 13.38
CA ARG A 83 -8.71 0.35 12.21
C ARG A 83 -8.72 1.24 10.99
N TRP A 84 -7.84 0.93 10.06
CA TRP A 84 -7.71 1.69 8.83
C TRP A 84 -7.42 0.76 7.66
N GLY A 85 -7.78 1.24 6.48
CA GLY A 85 -7.50 0.56 5.23
C GLY A 85 -6.64 1.44 4.34
N LEU A 86 -6.13 0.83 3.29
CA LEU A 86 -5.30 1.51 2.28
C LEU A 86 -5.93 1.34 0.90
N ARG A 87 -5.93 2.41 0.14
CA ARG A 87 -6.31 2.39 -1.27
C ARG A 87 -5.15 2.93 -2.09
N PHE A 88 -4.86 2.30 -3.22
CA PHE A 88 -3.77 2.76 -4.07
C PHE A 88 -4.23 2.94 -5.51
N VAL A 89 -3.53 3.81 -6.21
CA VAL A 89 -3.59 3.95 -7.66
C VAL A 89 -2.17 3.90 -8.19
N LEU A 90 -1.93 3.02 -9.15
CA LEU A 90 -0.67 2.93 -9.87
C LEU A 90 -0.85 3.57 -11.24
N SER A 91 0.00 4.54 -11.58
CA SER A 91 0.05 5.16 -12.90
C SER A 91 1.49 5.17 -13.37
N SER A 92 1.90 4.09 -14.02
CA SER A 92 3.27 3.94 -14.45
C SER A 92 3.56 4.72 -15.73
N PRO A 93 4.79 5.26 -15.91
CA PRO A 93 5.17 5.96 -17.13
C PRO A 93 5.05 5.12 -18.39
N ASN A 94 5.11 3.79 -18.28
CA ASN A 94 4.97 2.89 -19.42
C ASN A 94 3.51 2.59 -19.80
N GLY A 95 2.55 3.28 -19.19
CA GLY A 95 1.14 3.12 -19.49
C GLY A 95 0.41 2.08 -18.65
N ARG A 96 1.11 1.40 -17.73
CA ARG A 96 0.45 0.48 -16.81
C ARG A 96 -0.36 1.25 -15.77
N GLY A 97 -1.57 0.79 -15.52
CA GLY A 97 -2.41 1.35 -14.48
C GLY A 97 -3.12 0.26 -13.70
N ALA A 98 -3.34 0.53 -12.42
CA ALA A 98 -4.09 -0.38 -11.54
C ALA A 98 -4.59 0.39 -10.33
N GLU A 99 -5.63 -0.12 -9.71
CA GLU A 99 -6.05 0.37 -8.40
C GLU A 99 -6.56 -0.79 -7.57
N GLY A 100 -6.43 -0.66 -6.27
CA GLY A 100 -6.89 -1.68 -5.35
C GLY A 100 -6.98 -1.14 -3.95
N MET A 101 -7.45 -1.98 -3.06
CA MET A 101 -7.71 -1.59 -1.68
C MET A 101 -7.39 -2.76 -0.75
N TRP A 102 -6.76 -2.44 0.38
CA TRP A 102 -6.65 -3.35 1.52
C TRP A 102 -7.65 -2.88 2.57
N GLN A 103 -8.62 -3.75 2.88
CA GLN A 103 -9.68 -3.43 3.83
C GLN A 103 -9.16 -3.35 5.26
N PRO A 104 -9.83 -2.60 6.16
CA PRO A 104 -9.46 -2.60 7.58
C PRO A 104 -9.63 -3.98 8.23
N PRO A 105 -8.74 -4.37 9.15
CA PRO A 105 -7.51 -3.65 9.48
C PRO A 105 -6.40 -3.98 8.49
N ALA A 106 -5.78 -2.94 7.92
CA ALA A 106 -4.61 -3.09 7.07
C ALA A 106 -3.36 -3.00 7.95
N SER A 107 -2.53 -4.01 7.93
CA SER A 107 -1.37 -4.04 8.82
C SER A 107 -0.14 -4.63 8.13
#